data_80687c6c2dc3152d26798619cff4f4e8
#
_entry.id   80687c6c2dc3152d26798619cff4f4e8
#
_cell.length_a   1.000
_cell.length_b   1.000
_cell.length_c   1.000
_cell.angle_alpha   90.00
_cell.angle_beta   90.00
_cell.angle_gamma   90.00
#
_symmetry.space_group_name_H-M   'P 1'
#
loop_
_entity.id
_entity.type
_entity.pdbx_description
1 polymer ?
#
loop_
_entity_poly.entity_id
_entity_poly.type
_entity_poly.pdbx_seq_one_letter_code
_entity_poly.pdbx_strand_id
1 'polypeptide(L)'
;MTATLATLRDRVELELADSGNSIWSTDDVDEAIRQALHEYSKTRPLREVGTVELSADGREIDISSLSGLLSVTEIWCDYTSSDPEFPANVRAFTHWRDEQKIYVNDDYEPASGDVVRVFYTKLQTLNGLDSETATSVPLEDETLIATGAAGYAATSRAVDLAEQVTLDRLTAQQVRAWGLAKLQEFRSA
;
A
#
# COMPACT_ATOMS: atom_id res chain seq x y z
N MET A 1 20.20 4.89 0.93
CA MET A 1 19.85 3.74 0.06
C MET A 1 18.39 3.51 0.25
N THR A 2 17.63 3.34 -0.81
CA THR A 2 16.21 2.98 -0.75
C THR A 2 16.06 1.47 -0.57
N ALA A 3 15.08 1.02 0.21
CA ALA A 3 14.76 -0.39 0.37
C ALA A 3 14.48 -1.05 -0.99
N THR A 4 14.88 -2.30 -1.10
CA THR A 4 14.51 -3.17 -2.21
C THR A 4 13.93 -4.45 -1.64
N LEU A 5 13.23 -5.23 -2.45
CA LEU A 5 12.75 -6.54 -2.04
C LEU A 5 13.89 -7.40 -1.48
N ALA A 6 15.07 -7.40 -2.13
CA ALA A 6 16.23 -8.14 -1.66
C ALA A 6 16.67 -7.72 -0.25
N THR A 7 16.79 -6.42 0.01
CA THR A 7 17.21 -5.92 1.33
C THR A 7 16.17 -6.18 2.42
N LEU A 8 14.87 -6.17 2.07
CA LEU A 8 13.83 -6.54 3.02
C LEU A 8 13.80 -8.05 3.29
N ARG A 9 14.02 -8.89 2.27
CA ARG A 9 14.17 -10.34 2.47
C ARG A 9 15.28 -10.63 3.48
N ASP A 10 16.49 -10.08 3.27
CA ASP A 10 17.63 -10.27 4.16
C ASP A 10 17.27 -9.92 5.63
N ARG A 11 16.50 -8.85 5.84
CA ARG A 11 16.06 -8.43 7.18
C ARG A 11 15.03 -9.38 7.78
N VAL A 12 14.05 -9.81 6.98
CA VAL A 12 13.02 -10.76 7.43
C VAL A 12 13.65 -12.11 7.78
N GLU A 13 14.56 -12.61 6.94
CA GLU A 13 15.32 -13.84 7.18
C GLU A 13 16.16 -13.76 8.46
N LEU A 14 16.74 -12.60 8.74
CA LEU A 14 17.48 -12.35 9.98
C LEU A 14 16.53 -12.40 11.20
N GLU A 15 15.35 -11.78 11.13
CA GLU A 15 14.35 -11.82 12.21
C GLU A 15 13.80 -13.23 12.44
N LEU A 16 13.63 -14.00 11.37
CA LEU A 16 13.18 -15.39 11.41
C LEU A 16 14.28 -16.37 11.83
N ALA A 17 15.55 -15.90 11.95
CA ALA A 17 16.73 -16.73 12.17
C ALA A 17 16.91 -17.84 11.13
N ASP A 18 16.53 -17.58 9.87
CA ASP A 18 16.57 -18.53 8.75
C ASP A 18 17.31 -17.95 7.53
N SER A 19 18.53 -17.48 7.71
CA SER A 19 19.34 -16.86 6.65
C SER A 19 19.70 -17.80 5.46
N GLY A 20 19.32 -19.06 5.54
CA GLY A 20 19.54 -20.06 4.50
C GLY A 20 18.26 -20.50 3.78
N ASN A 21 17.11 -19.86 4.05
CA ASN A 21 15.81 -20.23 3.50
C ASN A 21 15.48 -21.72 3.61
N SER A 22 15.82 -22.28 4.77
CA SER A 22 15.68 -23.71 5.04
C SER A 22 14.29 -24.07 5.58
N ILE A 23 13.63 -23.09 6.20
CA ILE A 23 12.29 -23.22 6.84
C ILE A 23 11.24 -22.47 6.04
N TRP A 24 11.54 -21.24 5.65
CA TRP A 24 10.68 -20.40 4.81
C TRP A 24 11.29 -20.26 3.42
N SER A 25 10.53 -20.58 2.38
CA SER A 25 10.97 -20.34 1.01
C SER A 25 11.00 -18.83 0.72
N THR A 26 11.73 -18.45 -0.33
CA THR A 26 11.73 -17.07 -0.81
C THR A 26 10.33 -16.56 -1.13
N ASP A 27 9.47 -17.43 -1.70
CA ASP A 27 8.09 -17.10 -2.04
C ASP A 27 7.24 -16.85 -0.77
N ASP A 28 7.46 -17.61 0.31
CA ASP A 28 6.79 -17.39 1.60
C ASP A 28 7.17 -16.03 2.20
N VAL A 29 8.46 -15.69 2.13
CA VAL A 29 8.97 -14.40 2.59
C VAL A 29 8.41 -13.24 1.76
N ASP A 30 8.35 -13.38 0.44
CA ASP A 30 7.79 -12.37 -0.45
C ASP A 30 6.30 -12.14 -0.17
N GLU A 31 5.54 -13.21 0.01
CA GLU A 31 4.12 -13.10 0.34
C GLU A 31 3.93 -12.42 1.72
N ALA A 32 4.75 -12.75 2.69
CA ALA A 32 4.72 -12.09 3.99
C ALA A 32 5.06 -10.60 3.91
N ILE A 33 6.06 -10.23 3.09
CA ILE A 33 6.40 -8.83 2.81
C ILE A 33 5.23 -8.12 2.13
N ARG A 34 4.57 -8.75 1.16
CA ARG A 34 3.39 -8.20 0.48
C ARG A 34 2.25 -7.92 1.46
N GLN A 35 1.96 -8.84 2.38
CA GLN A 35 0.93 -8.67 3.39
C GLN A 35 1.25 -7.54 4.36
N ALA A 36 2.50 -7.46 4.84
CA ALA A 36 2.95 -6.38 5.70
C ALA A 36 2.87 -5.01 4.99
N LEU A 37 3.33 -4.92 3.74
CA LEU A 37 3.27 -3.70 2.95
C LEU A 37 1.82 -3.24 2.68
N HIS A 38 0.92 -4.20 2.43
CA HIS A 38 -0.50 -3.91 2.22
C HIS A 38 -1.14 -3.36 3.51
N GLU A 39 -0.87 -3.97 4.67
CA GLU A 39 -1.39 -3.48 5.96
C GLU A 39 -0.79 -2.12 6.32
N TYR A 40 0.52 -1.92 6.13
CA TYR A 40 1.20 -0.64 6.30
C TYR A 40 0.56 0.46 5.44
N SER A 41 0.27 0.16 4.18
CA SER A 41 -0.33 1.11 3.23
C SER A 41 -1.74 1.57 3.63
N LYS A 42 -2.48 0.80 4.43
CA LYS A 42 -3.81 1.21 4.93
C LYS A 42 -3.71 2.33 5.96
N THR A 43 -2.65 2.33 6.76
CA THR A 43 -2.39 3.33 7.81
C THR A 43 -1.56 4.50 7.29
N ARG A 44 -0.59 4.21 6.43
CA ARG A 44 0.35 5.17 5.85
C ARG A 44 0.38 5.05 4.31
N PRO A 45 -0.72 5.42 3.64
CA PRO A 45 -0.79 5.32 2.18
C PRO A 45 0.16 6.32 1.51
N LEU A 46 0.63 5.97 0.32
CA LEU A 46 1.34 6.91 -0.53
C LEU A 46 0.38 7.99 -1.02
N ARG A 47 0.76 9.25 -0.85
CA ARG A 47 -0.01 10.39 -1.38
C ARG A 47 0.55 10.77 -2.74
N GLU A 48 -0.34 10.88 -3.70
CA GLU A 48 -0.01 11.32 -5.05
C GLU A 48 -0.95 12.40 -5.56
N VAL A 49 -0.51 13.05 -6.61
CA VAL A 49 -1.26 14.08 -7.31
C VAL A 49 -1.23 13.77 -8.80
N GLY A 50 -2.40 13.67 -9.39
CA GLY A 50 -2.56 13.52 -10.83
C GLY A 50 -3.42 14.63 -11.41
N THR A 51 -3.42 14.74 -12.73
CA THR A 51 -4.31 15.63 -13.48
C THR A 51 -5.14 14.83 -14.45
N VAL A 52 -6.41 15.21 -14.58
CA VAL A 52 -7.36 14.61 -15.51
C VAL A 52 -7.93 15.73 -16.36
N GLU A 53 -7.82 15.61 -17.68
CA GLU A 53 -8.48 16.49 -18.64
C GLU A 53 -9.87 15.92 -18.94
N LEU A 54 -10.88 16.77 -18.89
CA LEU A 54 -12.25 16.37 -19.10
C LEU A 54 -12.58 16.22 -20.58
N SER A 55 -13.15 15.10 -20.96
CA SER A 55 -13.58 14.80 -22.33
C SER A 55 -14.99 15.28 -22.67
N ALA A 56 -15.79 15.64 -21.67
CA ALA A 56 -17.18 16.09 -21.81
C ALA A 56 -17.55 17.05 -20.68
N ASP A 57 -18.56 17.86 -20.91
CA ASP A 57 -19.17 18.70 -19.89
C ASP A 57 -19.88 17.83 -18.84
N GLY A 58 -19.94 18.29 -17.61
CA GLY A 58 -20.72 17.67 -16.55
C GLY A 58 -19.97 17.48 -15.25
N ARG A 59 -20.71 17.05 -14.24
CA ARG A 59 -20.20 16.88 -12.86
C ARG A 59 -19.54 15.54 -12.60
N GLU A 60 -19.68 14.58 -13.52
CA GLU A 60 -19.03 13.28 -13.44
C GLU A 60 -17.63 13.34 -14.08
N ILE A 61 -16.61 13.01 -13.32
CA ILE A 61 -15.23 13.02 -13.74
C ILE A 61 -14.69 11.60 -13.71
N ASP A 62 -14.31 11.07 -14.86
CA ASP A 62 -13.66 9.76 -14.97
C ASP A 62 -12.19 9.88 -14.53
N ILE A 63 -11.82 9.12 -13.51
CA ILE A 63 -10.47 9.06 -12.94
C ILE A 63 -9.79 7.72 -13.18
N SER A 64 -10.29 6.90 -14.09
CA SER A 64 -9.74 5.57 -14.42
C SER A 64 -8.30 5.61 -14.93
N SER A 65 -7.84 6.77 -15.41
CA SER A 65 -6.44 7.00 -15.80
C SER A 65 -5.48 7.03 -14.61
N LEU A 66 -5.97 7.24 -13.37
CA LEU A 66 -5.16 7.29 -12.16
C LEU A 66 -5.00 5.87 -11.59
N SER A 67 -3.91 5.20 -11.96
CA SER A 67 -3.65 3.81 -11.58
C SER A 67 -3.42 3.64 -10.07
N GLY A 68 -3.92 2.51 -9.51
CA GLY A 68 -3.68 2.11 -8.12
C GLY A 68 -4.36 2.99 -7.07
N LEU A 69 -5.32 3.82 -7.47
CA LEU A 69 -6.03 4.73 -6.59
C LEU A 69 -6.82 3.99 -5.50
N LEU A 70 -6.60 4.35 -4.24
CA LEU A 70 -7.35 3.86 -3.09
C LEU A 70 -8.48 4.81 -2.68
N SER A 71 -8.16 6.09 -2.55
CA SER A 71 -9.14 7.12 -2.23
C SER A 71 -8.69 8.48 -2.73
N VAL A 72 -9.67 9.30 -3.13
CA VAL A 72 -9.45 10.72 -3.44
C VAL A 72 -9.60 11.51 -2.15
N THR A 73 -8.68 12.43 -1.90
CA THR A 73 -8.67 13.27 -0.71
C THR A 73 -9.10 14.70 -0.99
N GLU A 74 -8.78 15.21 -2.19
CA GLU A 74 -9.10 16.57 -2.59
C GLU A 74 -9.11 16.69 -4.12
N ILE A 75 -9.90 17.58 -4.65
CA ILE A 75 -9.91 17.94 -6.08
C ILE A 75 -9.84 19.45 -6.24
N TRP A 76 -9.10 19.88 -7.25
CA TRP A 76 -9.04 21.27 -7.71
C TRP A 76 -9.51 21.33 -9.15
N CYS A 77 -10.58 22.09 -9.39
CA CYS A 77 -11.07 22.36 -10.74
C CYS A 77 -10.43 23.60 -11.32
N ASP A 78 -10.51 23.78 -12.64
CA ASP A 78 -9.87 24.87 -13.39
C ASP A 78 -8.35 24.98 -13.12
N TYR A 79 -7.69 23.82 -12.97
CA TYR A 79 -6.27 23.80 -12.69
C TYR A 79 -5.45 24.15 -13.94
N THR A 80 -4.59 25.14 -13.81
CA THR A 80 -3.61 25.50 -14.83
C THR A 80 -2.20 25.34 -14.29
N SER A 81 -1.40 24.49 -14.92
CA SER A 81 -0.03 24.19 -14.45
C SER A 81 0.93 25.39 -14.51
N SER A 82 0.66 26.35 -15.39
CA SER A 82 1.44 27.59 -15.53
C SER A 82 1.10 28.66 -14.50
N ASP A 83 -0.05 28.57 -13.84
CA ASP A 83 -0.51 29.47 -12.79
C ASP A 83 -1.19 28.66 -11.69
N PRO A 84 -0.42 27.93 -10.90
CA PRO A 84 -0.95 27.10 -9.83
C PRO A 84 -1.34 27.97 -8.65
N GLU A 85 -2.44 28.73 -8.76
CA GLU A 85 -2.97 29.53 -7.65
C GLU A 85 -3.24 28.66 -6.42
N PHE A 86 -2.92 29.24 -5.27
CA PHE A 86 -3.28 28.64 -3.99
C PHE A 86 -4.08 29.62 -3.13
N PRO A 87 -5.21 29.21 -2.57
CA PRO A 87 -5.88 27.94 -2.78
C PRO A 87 -6.61 27.92 -4.14
N ALA A 88 -6.30 26.92 -4.96
CA ALA A 88 -7.03 26.72 -6.19
C ALA A 88 -8.52 26.43 -5.90
N ASN A 89 -9.34 26.29 -6.94
CA ASN A 89 -10.77 26.01 -6.85
C ASN A 89 -11.04 24.64 -6.24
N VAL A 90 -10.82 24.49 -4.93
CA VAL A 90 -11.15 23.27 -4.16
C VAL A 90 -12.65 23.05 -4.22
N ARG A 91 -13.07 21.85 -4.62
CA ARG A 91 -14.48 21.49 -4.77
C ARG A 91 -14.89 20.36 -3.86
N ALA A 92 -16.13 20.42 -3.37
CA ALA A 92 -16.75 19.29 -2.68
C ALA A 92 -17.10 18.19 -3.69
N PHE A 93 -16.82 16.94 -3.34
CA PHE A 93 -17.02 15.82 -4.23
C PHE A 93 -17.48 14.55 -3.49
N THR A 94 -18.03 13.61 -4.26
CA THR A 94 -18.23 12.22 -3.85
C THR A 94 -17.39 11.32 -4.74
N HIS A 95 -16.64 10.39 -4.16
CA HIS A 95 -15.85 9.42 -4.89
C HIS A 95 -16.61 8.09 -5.02
N TRP A 96 -16.95 7.70 -6.23
CA TRP A 96 -17.56 6.41 -6.57
C TRP A 96 -16.47 5.44 -6.99
N ARG A 97 -15.98 4.67 -6.01
CA ARG A 97 -14.84 3.78 -6.18
C ARG A 97 -15.03 2.72 -7.25
N ASP A 98 -16.20 2.07 -7.25
CA ASP A 98 -16.48 0.95 -8.15
C ASP A 98 -16.51 1.38 -9.62
N GLU A 99 -16.87 2.64 -9.86
CA GLU A 99 -16.93 3.21 -11.20
C GLU A 99 -15.66 4.01 -11.57
N GLN A 100 -14.75 4.19 -10.63
CA GLN A 100 -13.58 5.07 -10.79
C GLN A 100 -13.96 6.48 -11.24
N LYS A 101 -14.98 7.04 -10.61
CA LYS A 101 -15.51 8.37 -10.89
C LYS A 101 -15.57 9.26 -9.66
N ILE A 102 -15.46 10.55 -9.92
CA ILE A 102 -15.75 11.61 -8.95
C ILE A 102 -17.00 12.35 -9.42
N TYR A 103 -17.88 12.68 -8.49
CA TYR A 103 -19.01 13.55 -8.72
C TYR A 103 -18.83 14.86 -7.94
N VAL A 104 -18.86 15.99 -8.65
CA VAL A 104 -18.78 17.33 -8.04
C VAL A 104 -20.12 17.69 -7.40
N ASN A 105 -20.10 18.01 -6.10
CA ASN A 105 -21.32 18.16 -5.29
C ASN A 105 -21.86 19.59 -5.20
N ASP A 106 -21.13 20.56 -5.71
CA ASP A 106 -21.52 21.96 -5.70
C ASP A 106 -22.19 22.40 -7.04
N ASP A 107 -22.48 23.70 -7.17
CA ASP A 107 -23.13 24.26 -8.36
C ASP A 107 -22.15 24.42 -9.54
N TYR A 108 -20.88 24.06 -9.37
CA TYR A 108 -19.89 24.11 -10.43
C TYR A 108 -20.05 22.91 -11.38
N GLU A 109 -20.13 23.19 -12.65
CA GLU A 109 -20.19 22.18 -13.70
C GLU A 109 -18.95 22.32 -14.60
N PRO A 110 -17.99 21.40 -14.47
CA PRO A 110 -16.80 21.41 -15.31
C PRO A 110 -17.14 21.25 -16.77
N ALA A 111 -16.41 21.95 -17.64
CA ALA A 111 -16.55 21.88 -19.09
C ALA A 111 -15.53 20.92 -19.73
N SER A 112 -15.83 20.47 -20.93
CA SER A 112 -14.88 19.69 -21.75
C SER A 112 -13.61 20.50 -22.02
N GLY A 113 -12.44 19.89 -21.79
CA GLY A 113 -11.14 20.53 -21.90
C GLY A 113 -10.62 21.14 -20.58
N ASP A 114 -11.47 21.23 -19.54
CA ASP A 114 -11.00 21.66 -18.23
C ASP A 114 -10.07 20.60 -17.64
N VAL A 115 -9.08 21.07 -16.88
CA VAL A 115 -8.14 20.19 -16.17
C VAL A 115 -8.49 20.19 -14.70
N VAL A 116 -8.68 18.98 -14.17
CA VAL A 116 -8.91 18.74 -12.73
C VAL A 116 -7.66 18.13 -12.13
N ARG A 117 -7.15 18.75 -11.07
CA ARG A 117 -6.08 18.22 -10.26
C ARG A 117 -6.68 17.37 -9.15
N VAL A 118 -6.27 16.11 -9.07
CA VAL A 118 -6.78 15.13 -8.12
C VAL A 118 -5.69 14.74 -7.15
N PHE A 119 -5.95 14.95 -5.86
CA PHE A 119 -5.10 14.46 -4.77
C PHE A 119 -5.66 13.14 -4.28
N TYR A 120 -4.85 12.11 -4.31
CA TYR A 120 -5.30 10.76 -3.98
C TYR A 120 -4.25 9.96 -3.24
N THR A 121 -4.70 8.84 -2.71
CA THR A 121 -3.83 7.87 -2.04
C THR A 121 -3.77 6.57 -2.83
N LYS A 122 -2.63 5.89 -2.75
CA LYS A 122 -2.44 4.54 -3.28
C LYS A 122 -1.58 3.68 -2.34
N LEU A 123 -1.45 2.40 -2.67
CA LEU A 123 -0.57 1.50 -1.93
C LEU A 123 0.88 1.96 -2.05
N GLN A 124 1.65 1.73 -1.00
CA GLN A 124 3.11 1.85 -1.05
C GLN A 124 3.68 0.78 -1.98
N THR A 125 4.77 1.11 -2.64
CA THR A 125 5.49 0.24 -3.57
C THR A 125 6.86 -0.15 -3.03
N LEU A 126 7.34 -1.30 -3.45
CA LEU A 126 8.68 -1.81 -3.12
C LEU A 126 9.35 -2.31 -4.38
N ASN A 127 10.51 -1.74 -4.71
CA ASN A 127 11.28 -2.14 -5.89
C ASN A 127 11.60 -3.64 -5.87
N GLY A 128 11.19 -4.33 -6.93
CA GLY A 128 11.35 -5.77 -7.12
C GLY A 128 10.14 -6.60 -6.68
N LEU A 129 9.19 -6.04 -5.91
CA LEU A 129 7.94 -6.71 -5.57
C LEU A 129 6.88 -6.39 -6.65
N ASP A 130 6.17 -7.41 -7.11
CA ASP A 130 5.06 -7.29 -8.08
C ASP A 130 5.43 -6.48 -9.35
N SER A 131 6.68 -6.58 -9.79
CA SER A 131 7.26 -5.86 -10.94
C SER A 131 7.42 -4.34 -10.73
N GLU A 132 7.29 -3.85 -9.52
CA GLU A 132 7.55 -2.44 -9.21
C GLU A 132 9.02 -2.09 -9.38
N THR A 133 9.29 -0.92 -9.97
CA THR A 133 10.64 -0.44 -10.28
C THR A 133 11.15 0.60 -9.28
N ALA A 134 10.29 1.06 -8.37
CA ALA A 134 10.60 2.07 -7.38
C ALA A 134 10.05 1.68 -6.00
N THR A 135 10.71 2.19 -4.97
CA THR A 135 10.25 2.09 -3.59
C THR A 135 9.72 3.43 -3.12
N SER A 136 8.50 3.43 -2.57
CA SER A 136 7.90 4.60 -1.94
C SER A 136 7.96 4.56 -0.40
N VAL A 137 8.28 3.40 0.17
CA VAL A 137 8.41 3.21 1.62
C VAL A 137 9.56 4.06 2.16
N PRO A 138 9.33 4.87 3.22
CA PRO A 138 10.39 5.60 3.90
C PRO A 138 11.44 4.66 4.50
N LEU A 139 12.70 5.09 4.49
CA LEU A 139 13.83 4.29 4.99
C LEU A 139 13.67 3.92 6.48
N GLU A 140 13.13 4.84 7.27
CA GLU A 140 12.86 4.67 8.70
C GLU A 140 11.83 3.57 8.98
N ASP A 141 10.94 3.28 8.05
CA ASP A 141 9.85 2.30 8.23
C ASP A 141 10.20 0.90 7.70
N GLU A 142 11.37 0.71 7.08
CA GLU A 142 11.82 -0.59 6.56
C GLU A 142 11.85 -1.68 7.65
N THR A 143 12.37 -1.34 8.82
CA THR A 143 12.44 -2.29 9.95
C THR A 143 11.05 -2.68 10.43
N LEU A 144 10.13 -1.71 10.44
CA LEU A 144 8.75 -1.96 10.83
C LEU A 144 8.07 -2.95 9.87
N ILE A 145 8.25 -2.76 8.55
CA ILE A 145 7.72 -3.70 7.54
C ILE A 145 8.35 -5.08 7.67
N ALA A 146 9.67 -5.17 7.93
CA ALA A 146 10.34 -6.45 8.14
C ALA A 146 9.78 -7.18 9.36
N THR A 147 9.53 -6.47 10.46
CA THR A 147 8.90 -7.03 11.68
C THR A 147 7.49 -7.55 11.39
N GLY A 148 6.68 -6.79 10.64
CA GLY A 148 5.36 -7.23 10.19
C GLY A 148 5.42 -8.47 9.32
N ALA A 149 6.33 -8.50 8.34
CA ALA A 149 6.54 -9.63 7.45
C ALA A 149 6.98 -10.89 8.21
N ALA A 150 7.93 -10.77 9.14
CA ALA A 150 8.34 -11.88 10.00
C ALA A 150 7.16 -12.44 10.82
N GLY A 151 6.28 -11.55 11.31
CA GLY A 151 5.06 -11.95 12.01
C GLY A 151 4.08 -12.72 11.10
N TYR A 152 3.87 -12.26 9.86
CA TYR A 152 3.02 -12.96 8.88
C TYR A 152 3.60 -14.31 8.49
N ALA A 153 4.90 -14.39 8.16
CA ALA A 153 5.58 -15.65 7.82
C ALA A 153 5.45 -16.67 8.95
N ALA A 154 5.71 -16.27 10.21
CA ALA A 154 5.62 -17.16 11.34
C ALA A 154 4.17 -17.65 11.61
N THR A 155 3.17 -16.77 11.47
CA THR A 155 1.77 -17.16 11.65
C THR A 155 1.28 -18.10 10.56
N SER A 156 1.68 -17.90 9.31
CA SER A 156 1.41 -18.83 8.21
C SER A 156 2.05 -20.19 8.46
N ARG A 157 3.33 -20.21 8.80
CA ARG A 157 4.06 -21.45 9.09
C ARG A 157 3.47 -22.25 10.25
N ALA A 158 2.94 -21.57 11.27
CA ALA A 158 2.30 -22.24 12.41
C ALA A 158 1.06 -23.04 12.00
N VAL A 159 0.36 -22.66 10.93
CA VAL A 159 -0.76 -23.42 10.36
C VAL A 159 -0.24 -24.70 9.73
N ASP A 160 0.81 -24.60 8.88
CA ASP A 160 1.42 -25.78 8.23
C ASP A 160 1.94 -26.78 9.26
N LEU A 161 2.59 -26.27 10.32
CA LEU A 161 3.08 -27.11 11.41
C LEU A 161 1.95 -27.81 12.18
N ALA A 162 0.80 -27.15 12.32
CA ALA A 162 -0.36 -27.75 13.01
C ALA A 162 -1.01 -28.86 12.19
N GLU A 163 -0.87 -28.87 10.88
CA GLU A 163 -1.37 -29.92 9.96
C GLU A 163 -0.45 -31.14 9.90
N GLN A 164 0.81 -31.02 10.29
CA GLN A 164 1.77 -32.12 10.30
C GLN A 164 1.55 -33.03 11.50
N VAL A 165 1.11 -34.24 11.25
CA VAL A 165 0.73 -35.27 12.27
C VAL A 165 1.87 -35.64 13.23
N THR A 166 3.12 -35.38 12.84
CA THR A 166 4.35 -35.82 13.56
C THR A 166 5.00 -34.73 14.40
N LEU A 167 4.53 -33.48 14.34
CA LEU A 167 5.15 -32.37 15.07
C LEU A 167 4.46 -32.11 16.42
N ASP A 168 5.27 -31.70 17.38
CA ASP A 168 4.79 -31.31 18.69
C ASP A 168 3.89 -30.06 18.58
N ARG A 169 2.65 -30.17 19.02
CA ARG A 169 1.69 -29.03 19.09
C ARG A 169 2.25 -27.82 19.83
N LEU A 170 3.17 -28.05 20.77
CA LEU A 170 3.82 -26.97 21.52
C LEU A 170 4.67 -26.09 20.60
N THR A 171 5.40 -26.68 19.64
CA THR A 171 6.22 -25.95 18.69
C THR A 171 5.35 -25.04 17.79
N ALA A 172 4.26 -25.55 17.23
CA ALA A 172 3.33 -24.75 16.42
C ALA A 172 2.72 -23.59 17.24
N GLN A 173 2.35 -23.83 18.49
CA GLN A 173 1.82 -22.78 19.38
C GLN A 173 2.87 -21.71 19.70
N GLN A 174 4.12 -22.09 19.92
CA GLN A 174 5.22 -21.14 20.20
C GLN A 174 5.51 -20.26 18.98
N VAL A 175 5.59 -20.85 17.78
CA VAL A 175 5.80 -20.09 16.54
C VAL A 175 4.66 -19.11 16.31
N ARG A 176 3.41 -19.57 16.50
CA ARG A 176 2.24 -18.70 16.39
C ARG A 176 2.26 -17.56 17.41
N ALA A 177 2.57 -17.84 18.66
CA ALA A 177 2.61 -16.83 19.72
C ALA A 177 3.67 -15.76 19.42
N TRP A 178 4.84 -16.17 18.95
CA TRP A 178 5.89 -15.26 18.53
C TRP A 178 5.45 -14.40 17.33
N GLY A 179 4.88 -15.01 16.29
CA GLY A 179 4.37 -14.29 15.12
C GLY A 179 3.30 -13.26 15.48
N LEU A 180 2.35 -13.62 16.37
CA LEU A 180 1.34 -12.68 16.84
C LEU A 180 1.94 -11.52 17.65
N ALA A 181 2.98 -11.78 18.46
CA ALA A 181 3.68 -10.70 19.17
C ALA A 181 4.36 -9.73 18.20
N LYS A 182 5.00 -10.25 17.13
CA LYS A 182 5.57 -9.42 16.06
C LYS A 182 4.51 -8.60 15.30
N LEU A 183 3.36 -9.18 14.99
CA LEU A 183 2.26 -8.44 14.38
C LEU A 183 1.68 -7.37 15.31
N GLN A 184 1.64 -7.62 16.62
CA GLN A 184 1.23 -6.61 17.58
C GLN A 184 2.24 -5.45 17.65
N GLU A 185 3.55 -5.74 17.66
CA GLU A 185 4.61 -4.73 17.58
C GLU A 185 4.46 -3.88 16.33
N PHE A 186 4.31 -4.50 15.17
CA PHE A 186 4.08 -3.85 13.87
C PHE A 186 2.86 -2.92 13.89
N ARG A 187 1.73 -3.34 14.46
CA ARG A 187 0.48 -2.57 14.48
C ARG A 187 0.45 -1.45 15.51
N SER A 188 1.34 -1.48 16.49
CA SER A 188 1.41 -0.48 17.56
C SER A 188 2.38 0.66 17.27
N ALA A 189 3.19 0.55 16.23
CA ALA A 189 4.17 1.56 15.79
C ALA A 189 3.57 2.52 14.75
#